data_25ba5ffd329c44a3c715fd4ba283af3f
#
_entry.id   25ba5ffd329c44a3c715fd4ba283af3f
#
_cell.length_a   1.000
_cell.length_b   1.000
_cell.length_c   1.000
_cell.angle_alpha   90.00
_cell.angle_beta   90.00
_cell.angle_gamma   90.00
#
_symmetry.space_group_name_H-M   'P 1'
#
loop_
_entity.id
_entity.type
_entity.pdbx_description
1 polymer ?
#
loop_
_entity_poly.entity_id
_entity_poly.type
_entity_poly.pdbx_seq_one_letter_code
_entity_poly.pdbx_strand_id
1 'polypeptide(L)'
;MPASRCDNDLKVDFVVPSRDAANPTLMHQLKNMQCAGQIINTHEKPLSIARKKGVLQADTEWVAMVDDDMLLPANWLQSVTKAITPKIGAIGTVAVHKNKHIAAYERVVGTVYNLSKLDTNPHINNIIIRRKLMENYDPPRLFFGEDQYFKRYVQKTGFAWKVLPFLGATHLGTSKNYVTIGISYRRYGHFGFYKLVRRMAARFIFTPFAALSNLSVKTFWYLTKLNVEFLAGWVKEIVLEKL
;
A
#
# COMPACT_ATOMS: atom_id res chain seq x y z
N MET A 1 3.25 31.77 10.88
CA MET A 1 4.10 31.64 9.68
C MET A 1 3.17 31.76 8.48
N PRO A 2 3.47 32.60 7.45
CA PRO A 2 2.63 32.68 6.26
C PRO A 2 2.63 31.32 5.58
N ALA A 3 1.45 30.87 5.17
CA ALA A 3 1.27 29.66 4.37
C ALA A 3 2.15 29.79 3.12
N SER A 4 3.14 28.91 2.97
CA SER A 4 3.96 28.86 1.76
C SER A 4 3.00 28.54 0.58
N ARG A 5 3.00 29.40 -0.45
CA ARG A 5 2.25 29.15 -1.68
C ARG A 5 2.61 27.75 -2.23
N CYS A 6 1.62 27.07 -2.80
CA CYS A 6 1.89 25.86 -3.56
C CYS A 6 2.94 26.18 -4.63
N ASP A 7 4.11 25.60 -4.53
CA ASP A 7 5.10 25.69 -5.61
C ASP A 7 4.45 25.06 -6.85
N ASN A 8 4.10 25.87 -7.86
CA ASN A 8 3.51 25.51 -9.16
C ASN A 8 1.99 25.31 -9.27
N ASP A 9 1.12 25.86 -8.42
CA ASP A 9 -0.34 25.76 -8.55
C ASP A 9 -0.90 24.33 -8.82
N LEU A 10 -0.11 23.30 -8.52
CA LEU A 10 -0.46 21.92 -8.79
C LEU A 10 -1.47 21.41 -7.77
N LYS A 11 -2.73 21.38 -8.14
CA LYS A 11 -3.79 20.71 -7.38
C LYS A 11 -3.72 19.20 -7.60
N VAL A 12 -4.04 18.44 -6.54
CA VAL A 12 -4.08 16.97 -6.55
C VAL A 12 -5.41 16.54 -5.94
N ASP A 13 -6.21 15.81 -6.71
CA ASP A 13 -7.42 15.18 -6.21
C ASP A 13 -7.09 13.92 -5.43
N PHE A 14 -7.92 13.59 -4.43
CA PHE A 14 -7.75 12.41 -3.60
C PHE A 14 -8.83 11.38 -3.89
N VAL A 15 -8.42 10.14 -4.08
CA VAL A 15 -9.31 8.98 -4.14
C VAL A 15 -9.13 8.15 -2.88
N VAL A 16 -10.20 8.00 -2.11
CA VAL A 16 -10.23 7.24 -0.87
C VAL A 16 -11.20 6.07 -1.04
N PRO A 17 -10.72 4.91 -1.45
CA PRO A 17 -11.56 3.73 -1.50
C PRO A 17 -11.85 3.24 -0.08
N SER A 18 -13.11 3.08 0.27
CA SER A 18 -13.55 2.61 1.59
C SER A 18 -14.70 1.61 1.46
N ARG A 19 -14.82 0.70 2.41
CA ARG A 19 -15.96 -0.24 2.45
C ARG A 19 -17.23 0.43 2.94
N ASP A 20 -17.04 1.30 3.93
CA ASP A 20 -18.07 2.02 4.64
C ASP A 20 -17.77 3.53 4.57
N ALA A 21 -17.97 4.26 5.64
CA ALA A 21 -17.53 5.64 5.73
C ALA A 21 -16.01 5.72 5.86
N ALA A 22 -15.39 6.61 5.10
CA ALA A 22 -13.94 6.86 5.21
C ALA A 22 -13.57 7.37 6.61
N ASN A 23 -12.36 7.04 7.07
CA ASN A 23 -11.87 7.42 8.40
C ASN A 23 -11.95 8.95 8.61
N PRO A 24 -12.67 9.45 9.64
CA PRO A 24 -12.86 10.88 9.87
C PRO A 24 -11.54 11.65 10.05
N THR A 25 -10.54 11.03 10.70
CA THR A 25 -9.23 11.64 10.92
C THR A 25 -8.49 11.83 9.58
N LEU A 26 -8.51 10.83 8.71
CA LEU A 26 -7.95 10.95 7.37
C LEU A 26 -8.68 12.04 6.58
N MET A 27 -10.01 12.03 6.58
CA MET A 27 -10.81 13.02 5.86
C MET A 27 -10.52 14.46 6.33
N HIS A 28 -10.35 14.64 7.65
CA HIS A 28 -9.94 15.93 8.20
C HIS A 28 -8.53 16.32 7.74
N GLN A 29 -7.57 15.39 7.75
CA GLN A 29 -6.22 15.65 7.24
C GLN A 29 -6.23 16.07 5.77
N LEU A 30 -6.94 15.33 4.91
CA LEU A 30 -6.98 15.60 3.48
C LEU A 30 -7.61 16.98 3.17
N LYS A 31 -8.72 17.34 3.86
CA LYS A 31 -9.37 18.65 3.69
C LYS A 31 -8.47 19.83 4.07
N ASN A 32 -7.53 19.62 4.99
CA ASN A 32 -6.61 20.66 5.47
C ASN A 32 -5.23 20.61 4.79
N MET A 33 -5.02 19.69 3.86
CA MET A 33 -3.76 19.68 3.09
C MET A 33 -3.74 20.82 2.08
N GLN A 34 -2.65 21.56 2.09
CA GLN A 34 -2.41 22.58 1.08
C GLN A 34 -2.32 21.92 -0.31
N CYS A 35 -2.91 22.54 -1.32
CA CYS A 35 -2.99 22.03 -2.70
C CYS A 35 -3.87 20.79 -2.89
N ALA A 36 -4.65 20.40 -1.88
CA ALA A 36 -5.69 19.40 -2.06
C ALA A 36 -6.79 19.91 -2.99
N GLY A 37 -7.16 19.07 -3.96
CA GLY A 37 -8.34 19.24 -4.80
C GLY A 37 -9.57 18.60 -4.16
N GLN A 38 -10.42 18.00 -4.98
CA GLN A 38 -11.58 17.26 -4.48
C GLN A 38 -11.18 15.93 -3.80
N ILE A 39 -12.05 15.45 -2.90
CA ILE A 39 -11.91 14.15 -2.27
C ILE A 39 -13.02 13.25 -2.79
N ILE A 40 -12.65 12.18 -3.47
CA ILE A 40 -13.54 11.23 -4.13
C ILE A 40 -13.55 9.94 -3.32
N ASN A 41 -14.69 9.63 -2.71
CA ASN A 41 -14.90 8.36 -2.01
C ASN A 41 -15.48 7.32 -2.97
N THR A 42 -14.95 6.11 -2.94
CA THR A 42 -15.42 5.00 -3.78
C THR A 42 -15.64 3.74 -2.96
N HIS A 43 -16.66 2.94 -3.31
CA HIS A 43 -17.10 1.78 -2.52
C HIS A 43 -17.19 0.49 -3.32
N GLU A 44 -16.72 0.49 -4.57
CA GLU A 44 -16.77 -0.67 -5.45
C GLU A 44 -15.90 -1.83 -4.96
N LYS A 45 -16.22 -3.03 -5.43
CA LYS A 45 -15.45 -4.24 -5.20
C LYS A 45 -15.06 -4.88 -6.54
N PRO A 46 -13.85 -5.38 -6.69
CA PRO A 46 -12.73 -5.32 -5.75
C PRO A 46 -12.10 -3.90 -5.66
N LEU A 47 -11.21 -3.72 -4.69
CA LEU A 47 -10.54 -2.45 -4.39
C LEU A 47 -9.83 -1.81 -5.61
N SER A 48 -9.27 -2.63 -6.49
CA SER A 48 -8.65 -2.18 -7.74
C SER A 48 -9.64 -1.45 -8.67
N ILE A 49 -10.88 -1.90 -8.72
CA ILE A 49 -11.95 -1.25 -9.49
C ILE A 49 -12.38 0.07 -8.84
N ALA A 50 -12.52 0.08 -7.51
CA ALA A 50 -12.82 1.30 -6.77
C ALA A 50 -11.78 2.40 -7.02
N ARG A 51 -10.50 2.05 -6.96
CA ARG A 51 -9.38 2.97 -7.26
C ARG A 51 -9.45 3.50 -8.69
N LYS A 52 -9.60 2.62 -9.68
CA LYS A 52 -9.73 3.04 -11.09
C LYS A 52 -10.90 4.01 -11.28
N LYS A 53 -12.08 3.64 -10.78
CA LYS A 53 -13.29 4.47 -10.91
C LYS A 53 -13.10 5.85 -10.28
N GLY A 54 -12.51 5.91 -9.07
CA GLY A 54 -12.24 7.17 -8.40
C GLY A 54 -11.26 8.03 -9.18
N VAL A 55 -10.17 7.45 -9.69
CA VAL A 55 -9.20 8.21 -10.49
C VAL A 55 -9.80 8.75 -11.78
N LEU A 56 -10.72 8.02 -12.43
CA LEU A 56 -11.38 8.50 -13.63
C LEU A 56 -12.40 9.63 -13.37
N GLN A 57 -12.89 9.75 -12.13
CA GLN A 57 -13.76 10.85 -11.70
C GLN A 57 -12.98 12.13 -11.32
N ALA A 58 -11.67 12.04 -11.16
CA ALA A 58 -10.82 13.17 -10.83
C ALA A 58 -10.66 14.12 -12.03
N ASP A 59 -10.51 15.41 -11.74
CA ASP A 59 -10.33 16.45 -12.76
C ASP A 59 -8.88 16.88 -12.91
N THR A 60 -8.03 16.59 -11.91
CA THR A 60 -6.61 16.99 -11.90
C THR A 60 -5.73 16.03 -12.70
N GLU A 61 -4.58 16.52 -13.18
CA GLU A 61 -3.59 15.68 -13.88
C GLU A 61 -2.99 14.61 -12.97
N TRP A 62 -2.80 14.94 -11.70
CA TRP A 62 -2.26 14.06 -10.68
C TRP A 62 -3.30 13.74 -9.63
N VAL A 63 -3.41 12.46 -9.30
CA VAL A 63 -4.41 11.95 -8.36
C VAL A 63 -3.72 11.16 -7.27
N ALA A 64 -4.04 11.47 -6.02
CA ALA A 64 -3.59 10.71 -4.86
C ALA A 64 -4.56 9.56 -4.56
N MET A 65 -4.07 8.34 -4.49
CA MET A 65 -4.82 7.20 -3.96
C MET A 65 -4.34 6.93 -2.54
N VAL A 66 -5.28 6.99 -1.59
CA VAL A 66 -4.99 6.82 -0.17
C VAL A 66 -6.04 5.88 0.42
N ASP A 67 -5.61 4.76 0.99
CA ASP A 67 -6.54 3.83 1.65
C ASP A 67 -7.13 4.48 2.93
N ASP A 68 -8.36 4.14 3.26
CA ASP A 68 -9.13 4.75 4.34
C ASP A 68 -8.55 4.49 5.76
N ASP A 69 -7.62 3.56 5.88
CA ASP A 69 -6.89 3.25 7.11
C ASP A 69 -5.46 3.83 7.16
N MET A 70 -5.19 4.85 6.35
CA MET A 70 -3.91 5.56 6.33
C MET A 70 -3.98 6.89 7.07
N LEU A 71 -2.86 7.29 7.70
CA LEU A 71 -2.62 8.67 8.13
C LEU A 71 -1.37 9.18 7.42
N LEU A 72 -1.47 10.35 6.82
CA LEU A 72 -0.39 10.96 6.06
C LEU A 72 0.36 11.99 6.93
N PRO A 73 1.69 12.14 6.80
CA PRO A 73 2.39 13.28 7.38
C PRO A 73 1.86 14.60 6.83
N ALA A 74 1.90 15.67 7.63
CA ALA A 74 1.40 16.97 7.22
C ALA A 74 2.04 17.52 5.93
N ASN A 75 3.32 17.20 5.70
CA ASN A 75 4.07 17.61 4.52
C ASN A 75 4.04 16.57 3.39
N TRP A 76 3.19 15.55 3.47
CA TRP A 76 3.16 14.44 2.52
C TRP A 76 2.93 14.94 1.08
N LEU A 77 1.85 15.68 0.85
CA LEU A 77 1.49 16.16 -0.48
C LEU A 77 2.59 17.07 -1.07
N GLN A 78 3.09 18.01 -0.29
CA GLN A 78 4.16 18.89 -0.72
C GLN A 78 5.43 18.12 -1.12
N SER A 79 5.78 17.07 -0.37
CA SER A 79 6.98 16.28 -0.63
C SER A 79 6.83 15.38 -1.86
N VAL A 80 5.65 14.79 -2.08
CA VAL A 80 5.43 13.96 -3.27
C VAL A 80 5.31 14.82 -4.53
N THR A 81 4.69 15.99 -4.46
CA THR A 81 4.58 16.90 -5.62
C THR A 81 5.93 17.49 -6.04
N LYS A 82 6.81 17.83 -5.10
CA LYS A 82 8.20 18.24 -5.40
C LYS A 82 9.03 17.17 -6.12
N ALA A 83 8.66 15.90 -5.98
CA ALA A 83 9.36 14.81 -6.63
C ALA A 83 8.87 14.51 -8.06
N ILE A 84 7.85 15.22 -8.53
CA ILE A 84 7.29 15.05 -9.88
C ILE A 84 8.31 15.51 -10.93
N THR A 85 8.48 14.68 -11.96
CA THR A 85 9.22 15.02 -13.17
C THR A 85 8.46 14.49 -14.39
N PRO A 86 8.76 14.97 -15.62
CA PRO A 86 8.09 14.49 -16.84
C PRO A 86 8.15 12.96 -17.04
N LYS A 87 9.22 12.32 -16.56
CA LYS A 87 9.44 10.87 -16.70
C LYS A 87 8.69 10.02 -15.64
N ILE A 88 8.14 10.65 -14.60
CA ILE A 88 7.49 9.91 -13.51
C ILE A 88 6.00 9.73 -13.81
N GLY A 89 5.50 8.52 -13.63
CA GLY A 89 4.08 8.17 -13.72
C GLY A 89 3.42 7.95 -12.36
N ALA A 90 4.20 7.55 -11.36
CA ALA A 90 3.70 7.27 -10.02
C ALA A 90 4.76 7.53 -8.95
N ILE A 91 4.34 8.10 -7.81
CA ILE A 91 5.20 8.34 -6.64
C ILE A 91 4.49 7.83 -5.40
N GLY A 92 5.03 6.77 -4.81
CA GLY A 92 4.54 6.24 -3.54
C GLY A 92 5.43 6.63 -2.37
N THR A 93 4.93 6.40 -1.16
CA THR A 93 5.73 6.56 0.07
C THR A 93 5.68 5.28 0.90
N VAL A 94 6.59 5.15 1.86
CA VAL A 94 6.63 4.01 2.77
C VAL A 94 5.53 4.17 3.81
N ALA A 95 4.82 3.08 4.11
CA ALA A 95 3.87 3.02 5.21
C ALA A 95 4.44 2.22 6.38
N VAL A 96 4.29 2.74 7.59
CA VAL A 96 4.67 2.06 8.83
C VAL A 96 3.41 1.64 9.58
N HIS A 97 3.33 0.38 9.96
CA HIS A 97 2.19 -0.11 10.72
C HIS A 97 2.13 0.48 12.13
N LYS A 98 0.92 0.93 12.55
CA LYS A 98 0.66 1.34 13.93
C LYS A 98 0.81 0.16 14.90
N ASN A 99 0.50 -1.07 14.46
CA ASN A 99 0.73 -2.27 15.25
C ASN A 99 2.24 -2.50 15.43
N LYS A 100 2.73 -2.32 16.66
CA LYS A 100 4.15 -2.39 17.01
C LYS A 100 4.81 -3.74 16.67
N HIS A 101 4.06 -4.83 16.68
CA HIS A 101 4.58 -6.17 16.38
C HIS A 101 4.83 -6.33 14.87
N ILE A 102 3.90 -5.84 14.04
CA ILE A 102 4.07 -5.81 12.58
C ILE A 102 5.17 -4.84 12.21
N ALA A 103 5.20 -3.64 12.79
CA ALA A 103 6.25 -2.65 12.54
C ALA A 103 7.64 -3.17 12.92
N ALA A 104 7.77 -3.94 14.01
CA ALA A 104 9.05 -4.58 14.36
C ALA A 104 9.49 -5.60 13.30
N TYR A 105 8.57 -6.41 12.79
CA TYR A 105 8.85 -7.35 11.71
C TYR A 105 9.28 -6.62 10.42
N GLU A 106 8.58 -5.58 10.03
CA GLU A 106 8.89 -4.79 8.83
C GLU A 106 10.26 -4.13 8.91
N ARG A 107 10.64 -3.59 10.09
CA ARG A 107 11.98 -3.05 10.31
C ARG A 107 13.08 -4.09 10.10
N VAL A 108 12.93 -5.27 10.70
CA VAL A 108 13.93 -6.34 10.59
C VAL A 108 14.05 -6.82 9.14
N VAL A 109 12.93 -7.05 8.47
CA VAL A 109 12.92 -7.42 7.05
C VAL A 109 13.54 -6.32 6.19
N GLY A 110 13.20 -5.06 6.45
CA GLY A 110 13.77 -3.91 5.74
C GLY A 110 15.28 -3.81 5.90
N THR A 111 15.80 -4.02 7.11
CA THR A 111 17.24 -4.00 7.38
C THR A 111 17.98 -5.12 6.66
N VAL A 112 17.43 -6.35 6.65
CA VAL A 112 18.09 -7.52 6.04
C VAL A 112 17.99 -7.53 4.51
N TYR A 113 16.85 -7.11 3.95
CA TYR A 113 16.65 -7.10 2.49
C TYR A 113 17.21 -5.86 1.78
N ASN A 114 17.91 -5.02 2.51
CA ASN A 114 18.47 -3.76 2.01
C ASN A 114 17.41 -2.72 1.62
N LEU A 115 17.49 -1.53 2.16
CA LEU A 115 16.58 -0.41 1.91
C LEU A 115 16.39 -0.11 0.42
N SER A 116 17.41 -0.40 -0.42
CA SER A 116 17.32 -0.27 -1.88
C SER A 116 16.22 -1.14 -2.53
N LYS A 117 15.83 -2.25 -1.91
CA LYS A 117 14.72 -3.09 -2.40
C LYS A 117 13.37 -2.66 -1.85
N LEU A 118 13.32 -1.99 -0.71
CA LEU A 118 12.11 -1.32 -0.21
C LEU A 118 11.72 -0.16 -1.12
N ASP A 119 12.69 0.59 -1.64
CA ASP A 119 12.47 1.66 -2.61
C ASP A 119 11.80 1.18 -3.90
N THR A 120 11.83 -0.11 -4.17
CA THR A 120 11.20 -0.70 -5.36
C THR A 120 9.86 -1.36 -5.09
N ASN A 121 9.50 -1.59 -3.82
CA ASN A 121 8.20 -2.18 -3.48
C ASN A 121 7.10 -1.15 -3.69
N PRO A 122 6.17 -1.42 -4.59
CA PRO A 122 5.05 -0.54 -4.78
C PRO A 122 4.11 -0.63 -3.57
N HIS A 123 3.67 0.52 -3.08
CA HIS A 123 2.55 0.64 -2.16
C HIS A 123 1.52 1.55 -2.83
N ILE A 124 0.36 1.00 -3.13
CA ILE A 124 -0.71 1.74 -3.81
C ILE A 124 -1.65 2.44 -2.81
N ASN A 125 -1.44 2.20 -1.53
CA ASN A 125 -2.27 2.71 -0.46
C ASN A 125 -1.94 4.15 0.00
N ASN A 126 -0.88 4.77 -0.57
CA ASN A 126 -0.45 6.14 -0.28
C ASN A 126 0.44 6.66 -1.41
N ILE A 127 -0.14 6.85 -2.59
CA ILE A 127 0.57 7.11 -3.83
C ILE A 127 -0.09 8.25 -4.61
N ILE A 128 0.69 9.06 -5.33
CA ILE A 128 0.17 9.90 -6.40
C ILE A 128 0.49 9.30 -7.77
N ILE A 129 -0.42 9.44 -8.71
CA ILE A 129 -0.29 8.91 -10.07
C ILE A 129 -0.74 9.94 -11.10
N ARG A 130 -0.24 9.82 -12.32
CA ARG A 130 -0.84 10.54 -13.45
C ARG A 130 -2.19 9.93 -13.77
N ARG A 131 -3.26 10.76 -13.77
CA ARG A 131 -4.63 10.32 -14.05
C ARG A 131 -4.76 9.52 -15.35
N LYS A 132 -4.11 9.97 -16.42
CA LYS A 132 -4.11 9.33 -17.73
C LYS A 132 -3.67 7.85 -17.72
N LEU A 133 -2.88 7.43 -16.75
CA LEU A 133 -2.46 6.03 -16.64
C LEU A 133 -3.64 5.09 -16.31
N MET A 134 -4.69 5.59 -15.66
CA MET A 134 -5.88 4.77 -15.34
C MET A 134 -6.86 4.65 -16.50
N GLU A 135 -6.79 5.51 -17.50
CA GLU A 135 -7.71 5.48 -18.65
C GLU A 135 -7.62 4.14 -19.38
N ASN A 136 -6.41 3.68 -19.66
CA ASN A 136 -6.14 2.43 -20.40
C ASN A 136 -5.67 1.27 -19.51
N TYR A 137 -5.65 1.45 -18.18
CA TYR A 137 -5.31 0.38 -17.25
C TYR A 137 -6.50 -0.52 -17.00
N ASP A 138 -6.36 -1.81 -17.30
CA ASP A 138 -7.33 -2.82 -16.88
C ASP A 138 -6.85 -3.49 -15.58
N PRO A 139 -7.42 -3.10 -14.42
CA PRO A 139 -6.96 -3.63 -13.14
C PRO A 139 -7.38 -5.10 -13.01
N PRO A 140 -6.45 -5.97 -12.60
CA PRO A 140 -6.80 -7.34 -12.31
C PRO A 140 -7.77 -7.37 -11.11
N ARG A 141 -8.77 -8.28 -11.17
CA ARG A 141 -9.73 -8.49 -10.08
C ARG A 141 -9.07 -9.25 -8.92
N LEU A 142 -8.04 -8.65 -8.33
CA LEU A 142 -7.27 -9.25 -7.25
C LEU A 142 -7.64 -8.62 -5.91
N PHE A 143 -7.60 -9.42 -4.85
CA PHE A 143 -7.70 -8.95 -3.48
C PHE A 143 -6.35 -8.56 -2.87
N PHE A 144 -5.25 -8.95 -3.52
CA PHE A 144 -3.89 -8.71 -3.01
C PHE A 144 -2.86 -8.71 -4.16
N GLY A 145 -1.86 -7.81 -4.06
CA GLY A 145 -0.73 -7.76 -5.00
C GLY A 145 -1.02 -6.99 -6.29
N GLU A 146 -2.13 -6.27 -6.37
CA GLU A 146 -2.50 -5.43 -7.52
C GLU A 146 -1.47 -4.32 -7.78
N ASP A 147 -0.79 -3.88 -6.73
CA ASP A 147 0.28 -2.90 -6.78
C ASP A 147 1.44 -3.32 -7.69
N GLN A 148 1.80 -4.61 -7.72
CA GLN A 148 2.81 -5.14 -8.62
C GLN A 148 2.37 -5.08 -10.09
N TYR A 149 1.10 -5.31 -10.35
CA TYR A 149 0.54 -5.22 -11.71
C TYR A 149 0.51 -3.78 -12.18
N PHE A 150 0.06 -2.87 -11.33
CA PHE A 150 0.02 -1.44 -11.66
C PHE A 150 1.42 -0.87 -11.88
N LYS A 151 2.39 -1.22 -11.04
CA LYS A 151 3.80 -0.83 -11.25
C LYS A 151 4.31 -1.29 -12.61
N ARG A 152 4.11 -2.57 -12.95
CA ARG A 152 4.54 -3.10 -14.25
C ARG A 152 3.87 -2.38 -15.41
N TYR A 153 2.59 -2.05 -15.26
CA TYR A 153 1.86 -1.29 -16.26
C TYR A 153 2.47 0.11 -16.45
N VAL A 154 2.67 0.86 -15.37
CA VAL A 154 3.32 2.18 -15.40
C VAL A 154 4.67 2.12 -16.11
N GLN A 155 5.49 1.10 -15.81
CA GLN A 155 6.79 0.91 -16.43
C GLN A 155 6.68 0.54 -17.93
N LYS A 156 5.69 -0.27 -18.32
CA LYS A 156 5.44 -0.61 -19.72
C LYS A 156 4.99 0.58 -20.57
N THR A 157 4.34 1.58 -19.95
CA THR A 157 3.95 2.82 -20.62
C THR A 157 5.11 3.85 -20.74
N GLY A 158 6.32 3.45 -20.33
CA GLY A 158 7.52 4.28 -20.43
C GLY A 158 7.72 5.25 -19.27
N PHE A 159 6.85 5.21 -18.25
CA PHE A 159 7.00 6.05 -17.06
C PHE A 159 7.76 5.33 -15.94
N ALA A 160 8.46 6.12 -15.13
CA ALA A 160 9.11 5.64 -13.93
C ALA A 160 8.12 5.55 -12.76
N TRP A 161 8.32 4.54 -11.91
CA TRP A 161 7.75 4.41 -10.58
C TRP A 161 8.79 4.84 -9.55
N LYS A 162 8.46 5.79 -8.67
CA LYS A 162 9.35 6.28 -7.62
C LYS A 162 8.75 6.00 -6.24
N VAL A 163 9.59 5.68 -5.28
CA VAL A 163 9.21 5.56 -3.86
C VAL A 163 10.04 6.54 -3.06
N LEU A 164 9.42 7.30 -2.16
CA LEU A 164 10.08 8.22 -1.23
C LEU A 164 10.19 7.56 0.15
N PRO A 165 11.37 7.05 0.54
CA PRO A 165 11.51 6.22 1.74
C PRO A 165 11.39 7.00 3.05
N PHE A 166 11.58 8.33 3.01
CA PHE A 166 11.63 9.17 4.20
C PHE A 166 10.27 9.75 4.63
N LEU A 167 9.23 9.56 3.83
CA LEU A 167 7.87 10.02 4.10
C LEU A 167 7.03 8.85 4.58
N GLY A 168 7.12 8.56 5.89
CA GLY A 168 6.35 7.49 6.52
C GLY A 168 4.88 7.88 6.70
N ALA A 169 3.99 7.29 5.89
CA ALA A 169 2.58 7.25 6.22
C ALA A 169 2.33 6.21 7.34
N THR A 170 1.34 6.42 8.18
CA THR A 170 0.97 5.45 9.22
C THR A 170 -0.21 4.61 8.75
N HIS A 171 -0.04 3.30 8.71
CA HIS A 171 -1.11 2.36 8.41
C HIS A 171 -1.82 1.97 9.72
N LEU A 172 -3.07 2.38 9.89
CA LEU A 172 -3.87 2.13 11.08
C LEU A 172 -4.43 0.71 11.14
N GLY A 173 -4.46 0.02 10.01
CA GLY A 173 -5.10 -1.27 9.82
C GLY A 173 -4.94 -2.20 11.00
N THR A 174 -6.06 -2.49 11.63
CA THR A 174 -6.12 -3.13 12.95
C THR A 174 -6.12 -4.64 12.89
N SER A 175 -6.57 -5.22 11.79
CA SER A 175 -6.66 -6.68 11.67
C SER A 175 -6.69 -7.10 10.20
N LYS A 176 -5.51 -7.31 9.61
CA LYS A 176 -5.47 -8.11 8.39
C LYS A 176 -5.87 -9.54 8.79
N ASN A 177 -6.96 -10.03 8.21
CA ASN A 177 -7.30 -11.45 8.33
C ASN A 177 -6.25 -12.24 7.51
N TYR A 178 -5.25 -12.77 8.19
CA TYR A 178 -4.14 -13.47 7.54
C TYR A 178 -4.58 -14.76 6.88
N VAL A 179 -5.68 -15.38 7.32
CA VAL A 179 -6.31 -16.50 6.62
C VAL A 179 -6.78 -16.07 5.23
N THR A 180 -7.50 -14.93 5.14
CA THR A 180 -7.94 -14.38 3.84
C THR A 180 -6.76 -13.99 2.96
N ILE A 181 -5.67 -13.47 3.53
CA ILE A 181 -4.44 -13.18 2.79
C ILE A 181 -3.83 -14.47 2.23
N GLY A 182 -3.78 -15.55 3.03
CA GLY A 182 -3.30 -16.87 2.60
C GLY A 182 -4.11 -17.44 1.44
N ILE A 183 -5.44 -17.40 1.54
CA ILE A 183 -6.38 -17.79 0.47
C ILE A 183 -6.09 -16.98 -0.81
N SER A 184 -6.03 -15.65 -0.70
CA SER A 184 -5.78 -14.76 -1.83
C SER A 184 -4.43 -15.00 -2.48
N TYR A 185 -3.42 -15.30 -1.66
CA TYR A 185 -2.08 -15.63 -2.13
C TYR A 185 -2.05 -16.91 -2.96
N ARG A 186 -2.86 -17.91 -2.60
CA ARG A 186 -2.99 -19.15 -3.37
C ARG A 186 -3.78 -18.91 -4.65
N ARG A 187 -4.95 -18.30 -4.55
CA ARG A 187 -5.89 -18.12 -5.66
C ARG A 187 -5.37 -17.20 -6.75
N TYR A 188 -4.71 -16.12 -6.38
CA TYR A 188 -4.33 -15.04 -7.30
C TYR A 188 -2.82 -14.81 -7.40
N GLY A 189 -2.06 -15.41 -6.49
CA GLY A 189 -0.60 -15.33 -6.55
C GLY A 189 -0.06 -16.32 -7.56
N HIS A 190 0.52 -15.85 -8.64
CA HIS A 190 1.33 -16.68 -9.54
C HIS A 190 2.61 -17.20 -8.87
N PHE A 191 2.51 -17.54 -7.59
CA PHE A 191 3.63 -18.00 -6.80
C PHE A 191 3.58 -19.53 -6.70
N GLY A 192 4.43 -20.19 -7.45
CA GLY A 192 4.63 -21.61 -7.28
C GLY A 192 5.01 -21.97 -5.83
N PHE A 193 4.82 -23.22 -5.47
CA PHE A 193 5.09 -23.78 -4.14
C PHE A 193 6.46 -23.35 -3.56
N TYR A 194 7.51 -23.32 -4.37
CA TYR A 194 8.85 -22.85 -3.96
C TYR A 194 8.85 -21.42 -3.42
N LYS A 195 8.15 -20.49 -4.07
CA LYS A 195 8.09 -19.09 -3.60
C LYS A 195 7.32 -18.97 -2.28
N LEU A 196 6.28 -19.80 -2.10
CA LEU A 196 5.57 -19.89 -0.82
C LEU A 196 6.52 -20.37 0.29
N VAL A 197 7.20 -21.50 0.07
CA VAL A 197 8.13 -22.10 1.04
C VAL A 197 9.20 -21.07 1.42
N ARG A 198 9.84 -20.42 0.43
CA ARG A 198 10.84 -19.38 0.68
C ARG A 198 10.26 -18.21 1.51
N ARG A 199 9.04 -17.78 1.21
CA ARG A 199 8.39 -16.70 1.95
C ARG A 199 8.06 -17.11 3.38
N MET A 200 7.54 -18.32 3.56
CA MET A 200 7.24 -18.83 4.90
C MET A 200 8.49 -19.02 5.73
N ALA A 201 9.54 -19.61 5.14
CA ALA A 201 10.84 -19.74 5.80
C ALA A 201 11.36 -18.37 6.25
N ALA A 202 11.35 -17.36 5.38
CA ALA A 202 11.74 -16.01 5.74
C ALA A 202 10.88 -15.44 6.90
N ARG A 203 9.56 -15.64 6.87
CA ARG A 203 8.66 -15.16 7.94
C ARG A 203 8.99 -15.82 9.29
N PHE A 204 9.22 -17.13 9.31
CA PHE A 204 9.57 -17.83 10.55
C PHE A 204 10.98 -17.47 11.03
N ILE A 205 11.95 -17.34 10.12
CA ILE A 205 13.32 -16.92 10.46
C ILE A 205 13.35 -15.52 11.06
N PHE A 206 12.62 -14.55 10.49
CA PHE A 206 12.65 -13.15 10.95
C PHE A 206 11.76 -12.88 12.17
N THR A 207 10.82 -13.78 12.51
CA THR A 207 9.95 -13.62 13.69
C THR A 207 10.75 -13.51 15.00
N PRO A 208 11.74 -14.37 15.32
CA PRO A 208 12.55 -14.22 16.52
C PRO A 208 13.33 -12.90 16.55
N PHE A 209 13.93 -12.50 15.42
CA PHE A 209 14.66 -11.23 15.34
C PHE A 209 13.76 -10.01 15.54
N ALA A 210 12.54 -10.05 15.04
CA ALA A 210 11.55 -9.03 15.29
C ALA A 210 11.13 -8.98 16.77
N ALA A 211 11.00 -10.13 17.42
CA ALA A 211 10.72 -10.21 18.84
C ALA A 211 11.87 -9.64 19.69
N LEU A 212 13.10 -9.97 19.34
CA LEU A 212 14.31 -9.44 19.99
C LEU A 212 14.42 -7.92 19.79
N SER A 213 14.22 -7.42 18.57
CA SER A 213 14.27 -5.98 18.28
C SER A 213 13.22 -5.17 19.04
N ASN A 214 12.15 -5.81 19.45
CA ASN A 214 11.05 -5.20 20.22
C ASN A 214 11.09 -5.59 21.71
N LEU A 215 12.09 -6.34 22.15
CA LEU A 215 12.25 -6.89 23.51
C LEU A 215 10.95 -7.49 24.06
N SER A 216 10.24 -8.28 23.25
CA SER A 216 8.86 -8.70 23.56
C SER A 216 8.54 -10.12 23.10
N VAL A 217 8.39 -11.03 24.07
CA VAL A 217 7.88 -12.38 23.82
C VAL A 217 6.46 -12.34 23.21
N LYS A 218 5.66 -11.35 23.54
CA LYS A 218 4.33 -11.14 22.92
C LYS A 218 4.44 -10.91 21.42
N THR A 219 5.50 -10.24 20.96
CA THR A 219 5.77 -10.05 19.51
C THR A 219 6.02 -11.38 18.83
N PHE A 220 6.79 -12.27 19.44
CA PHE A 220 7.06 -13.60 18.90
C PHE A 220 5.76 -14.39 18.69
N TRP A 221 4.95 -14.53 19.74
CA TRP A 221 3.69 -15.27 19.65
C TRP A 221 2.69 -14.64 18.69
N TYR A 222 2.58 -13.32 18.68
CA TYR A 222 1.72 -12.61 17.76
C TYR A 222 2.10 -12.87 16.29
N LEU A 223 3.37 -12.72 15.92
CA LEU A 223 3.84 -12.95 14.56
C LEU A 223 3.76 -14.43 14.17
N THR A 224 4.03 -15.35 15.09
CA THR A 224 3.86 -16.78 14.87
C THR A 224 2.41 -17.13 14.56
N LYS A 225 1.46 -16.59 15.34
CA LYS A 225 0.03 -16.75 15.07
C LYS A 225 -0.33 -16.28 13.66
N LEU A 226 0.10 -15.08 13.26
CA LEU A 226 -0.18 -14.55 11.92
C LEU A 226 0.43 -15.42 10.80
N ASN A 227 1.59 -16.01 11.03
CA ASN A 227 2.21 -16.92 10.06
C ASN A 227 1.42 -18.22 9.92
N VAL A 228 0.94 -18.77 11.03
CA VAL A 228 0.09 -19.98 11.05
C VAL A 228 -1.27 -19.69 10.36
N GLU A 229 -1.91 -18.57 10.67
CA GLU A 229 -3.16 -18.16 10.02
C GLU A 229 -2.99 -18.02 8.49
N PHE A 230 -1.89 -17.40 8.05
CA PHE A 230 -1.58 -17.30 6.62
C PHE A 230 -1.45 -18.68 5.96
N LEU A 231 -0.70 -19.58 6.60
CA LEU A 231 -0.51 -20.95 6.08
C LEU A 231 -1.83 -21.73 6.05
N ALA A 232 -2.64 -21.61 7.11
CA ALA A 232 -3.96 -22.24 7.18
C ALA A 232 -4.88 -21.77 6.04
N GLY A 233 -4.89 -20.46 5.74
CA GLY A 233 -5.64 -19.92 4.62
C GLY A 233 -5.17 -20.46 3.27
N TRP A 234 -3.86 -20.55 3.07
CA TRP A 234 -3.28 -21.08 1.84
C TRP A 234 -3.63 -22.56 1.64
N VAL A 235 -3.54 -23.38 2.71
CA VAL A 235 -3.92 -24.81 2.67
C VAL A 235 -5.41 -24.98 2.43
N LYS A 236 -6.25 -24.17 3.10
CA LYS A 236 -7.71 -24.19 2.91
C LYS A 236 -8.09 -24.01 1.43
N GLU A 237 -7.41 -23.10 0.72
CA GLU A 237 -7.70 -22.87 -0.69
C GLU A 237 -7.31 -24.06 -1.57
N ILE A 238 -6.21 -24.78 -1.24
CA ILE A 238 -5.86 -26.03 -1.96
C ILE A 238 -6.98 -27.09 -1.82
N VAL A 239 -7.55 -27.20 -0.63
CA VAL A 239 -8.64 -28.17 -0.37
C VAL A 239 -9.88 -27.77 -1.17
N LEU A 240 -10.22 -26.48 -1.21
CA LEU A 240 -11.37 -25.97 -1.95
C LEU A 240 -11.20 -26.07 -3.47
N GLU A 241 -9.97 -26.01 -4.01
CA GLU A 241 -9.70 -26.19 -5.43
C GLU A 241 -9.87 -27.67 -5.90
N LYS A 242 -9.88 -28.62 -4.97
CA LYS A 242 -9.98 -30.06 -5.26
C LYS A 242 -11.38 -30.63 -5.07
N LEU A 243 -12.31 -29.86 -4.50
CA LEU A 243 -13.73 -30.17 -4.34
C LEU A 243 -14.56 -29.52 -5.45
#